data_0bdd875d965dc6949bbc55c2dfb11c6b
#
_entry.id   0bdd875d965dc6949bbc55c2dfb11c6b
#
_cell.length_a   1.000
_cell.length_b   1.000
_cell.length_c   1.000
_cell.angle_alpha   90.00
_cell.angle_beta   90.00
_cell.angle_gamma   90.00
#
_symmetry.space_group_name_H-M   'P 1'
#
loop_
_entity.id
_entity.type
_entity.pdbx_description
1 polymer ?
#
loop_
_entity_poly.entity_id
_entity_poly.type
_entity_poly.pdbx_seq_one_letter_code
_entity_poly.pdbx_strand_id
1 'polypeptide(L)'
;SENPGGNSEIGNLLIDYFSNKSYKTYQGKWKKSQEYSDFLLSYGYVDSVYENIKNGDYYPIIAEQIHPAKNKNRFNGKTYVIVGMNTFSSALMFGVLVSDNKLATIVGEIPENGHPNHFGELIIFKTPNTKLEFWFGVKEWIRPAGKIVPNKLVPDIAFQLGPFDNI
;
A
#
# COMPACT_ATOMS: atom_id res chain seq x y z
N SER A 1 8.81 -12.17 6.75
CA SER A 1 8.63 -12.12 5.30
C SER A 1 9.47 -11.01 4.69
N GLU A 2 10.19 -11.32 3.64
CA GLU A 2 11.05 -10.39 2.90
C GLU A 2 10.37 -9.89 1.60
N ASN A 3 9.04 -9.77 1.59
CA ASN A 3 8.26 -9.40 0.41
C ASN A 3 8.43 -7.90 0.09
N PRO A 4 9.05 -7.54 -1.06
CA PRO A 4 9.31 -6.15 -1.42
C PRO A 4 8.09 -5.40 -1.99
N GLY A 5 6.97 -6.07 -2.12
CA GLY A 5 5.76 -5.51 -2.72
C GLY A 5 5.47 -6.01 -4.13
N GLY A 6 4.72 -5.24 -4.89
CA GLY A 6 4.25 -5.59 -6.23
C GLY A 6 2.90 -4.95 -6.54
N ASN A 7 1.90 -5.76 -6.92
CA ASN A 7 0.55 -5.29 -7.19
C ASN A 7 -0.32 -5.33 -5.92
N SER A 8 -0.80 -4.18 -5.46
CA SER A 8 -1.65 -4.05 -4.27
C SER A 8 -3.06 -4.66 -4.45
N GLU A 9 -3.57 -4.77 -5.68
CA GLU A 9 -4.87 -5.38 -5.95
C GLU A 9 -4.90 -6.87 -5.59
N ILE A 10 -3.77 -7.58 -5.75
CA ILE A 10 -3.65 -8.98 -5.33
C ILE A 10 -3.86 -9.11 -3.82
N GLY A 11 -3.35 -8.17 -3.03
CA GLY A 11 -3.59 -8.14 -1.59
C GLY A 11 -5.08 -8.03 -1.25
N ASN A 12 -5.82 -7.19 -1.96
CA ASN A 12 -7.26 -7.04 -1.77
C ASN A 12 -8.02 -8.33 -2.12
N LEU A 13 -7.66 -8.98 -3.24
CA LEU A 13 -8.25 -10.26 -3.63
C LEU A 13 -8.00 -11.38 -2.60
N LEU A 14 -6.83 -11.39 -1.96
CA LEU A 14 -6.51 -12.39 -0.93
C LEU A 14 -7.45 -12.30 0.27
N ILE A 15 -7.93 -11.11 0.62
CA ILE A 15 -8.84 -10.93 1.76
C ILE A 15 -10.11 -11.77 1.60
N ASP A 16 -10.64 -11.89 0.39
CA ASP A 16 -11.83 -12.69 0.11
C ASP A 16 -11.68 -14.19 0.45
N TYR A 17 -10.44 -14.68 0.55
CA TYR A 17 -10.15 -16.08 0.87
C TYR A 17 -9.99 -16.37 2.35
N PHE A 18 -9.85 -15.34 3.22
CA PHE A 18 -9.69 -15.59 4.65
C PHE A 18 -10.54 -14.69 5.56
N SER A 19 -11.23 -13.66 5.02
CA SER A 19 -12.09 -12.79 5.83
C SER A 19 -13.42 -12.50 5.14
N ASN A 20 -14.49 -12.50 5.92
CA ASN A 20 -15.81 -12.01 5.51
C ASN A 20 -16.16 -10.66 6.14
N LYS A 21 -15.24 -10.09 6.91
CA LYS A 21 -15.42 -8.78 7.54
C LYS A 21 -15.29 -7.68 6.51
N SER A 22 -16.21 -6.73 6.54
CA SER A 22 -16.05 -5.49 5.78
C SER A 22 -14.84 -4.72 6.25
N TYR A 23 -14.16 -4.06 5.34
CA TYR A 23 -12.95 -3.33 5.65
C TYR A 23 -12.87 -2.00 4.90
N LYS A 24 -12.21 -1.03 5.50
CA LYS A 24 -11.97 0.28 4.95
C LYS A 24 -10.65 0.27 4.17
N THR A 25 -10.65 0.87 2.97
CA THR A 25 -9.44 0.97 2.15
C THR A 25 -8.56 2.15 2.56
N TYR A 26 -7.39 2.26 1.93
CA TYR A 26 -6.57 3.46 1.98
C TYR A 26 -7.32 4.66 1.40
N GLN A 27 -6.95 5.85 1.88
CA GLN A 27 -7.38 7.14 1.35
C GLN A 27 -6.15 8.01 1.07
N GLY A 28 -6.36 9.18 0.48
CA GLY A 28 -5.26 10.10 0.23
C GLY A 28 -5.60 11.15 -0.81
N LYS A 29 -4.60 11.58 -1.52
CA LYS A 29 -4.76 12.53 -2.62
C LYS A 29 -3.67 12.34 -3.65
N TRP A 30 -4.00 12.68 -4.88
CA TRP A 30 -3.15 12.56 -6.04
C TRP A 30 -2.93 13.94 -6.64
N LYS A 31 -1.70 14.40 -6.67
CA LYS A 31 -1.39 15.72 -7.23
C LYS A 31 -1.42 15.66 -8.76
N LYS A 32 -2.19 16.56 -9.37
CA LYS A 32 -2.18 16.72 -10.83
C LYS A 32 -0.95 17.48 -11.28
N SER A 33 -0.24 16.92 -12.25
CA SER A 33 0.80 17.60 -12.99
C SER A 33 0.82 17.13 -14.44
N GLN A 34 1.31 17.96 -15.35
CA GLN A 34 1.45 17.59 -16.75
C GLN A 34 2.46 16.47 -16.92
N GLU A 35 3.57 16.53 -16.21
CA GLU A 35 4.64 15.53 -16.28
C GLU A 35 4.13 14.14 -15.90
N TYR A 36 3.23 14.06 -14.89
CA TYR A 36 2.68 12.76 -14.53
C TYR A 36 1.60 12.29 -15.51
N SER A 37 0.83 13.20 -16.12
CA SER A 37 -0.07 12.86 -17.23
C SER A 37 0.70 12.29 -18.42
N ASP A 38 1.78 12.92 -18.82
CA ASP A 38 2.65 12.47 -19.92
C ASP A 38 3.30 11.10 -19.60
N PHE A 39 3.70 10.91 -18.33
CA PHE A 39 4.21 9.63 -17.87
C PHE A 39 3.15 8.52 -17.98
N LEU A 40 1.93 8.74 -17.49
CA LEU A 40 0.83 7.78 -17.61
C LEU A 40 0.51 7.46 -19.07
N LEU A 41 0.44 8.50 -19.91
CA LEU A 41 0.19 8.34 -21.33
C LEU A 41 1.26 7.50 -22.03
N SER A 42 2.52 7.62 -21.63
CA SER A 42 3.63 6.83 -22.18
C SER A 42 3.46 5.31 -21.94
N TYR A 43 2.67 4.93 -20.92
CA TYR A 43 2.26 3.55 -20.64
C TYR A 43 0.89 3.18 -21.20
N GLY A 44 0.30 4.08 -22.00
CA GLY A 44 -1.05 3.87 -22.57
C GLY A 44 -2.19 4.00 -21.55
N TYR A 45 -1.93 4.58 -20.39
CA TYR A 45 -2.93 4.78 -19.35
C TYR A 45 -3.46 6.21 -19.38
N VAL A 46 -4.80 6.35 -19.45
CA VAL A 46 -5.48 7.64 -19.39
C VAL A 46 -6.61 7.55 -18.35
N ASP A 47 -6.52 8.36 -17.30
CA ASP A 47 -7.59 8.53 -16.34
C ASP A 47 -8.32 9.85 -16.65
N SER A 48 -9.52 9.75 -17.21
CA SER A 48 -10.29 10.92 -17.64
C SER A 48 -10.65 11.87 -16.48
N VAL A 49 -10.83 11.35 -15.26
CA VAL A 49 -11.12 12.18 -14.09
C VAL A 49 -9.88 12.97 -13.69
N TYR A 50 -8.73 12.29 -13.64
CA TYR A 50 -7.44 12.92 -13.35
C TYR A 50 -7.08 13.97 -14.40
N GLU A 51 -7.28 13.67 -15.70
CA GLU A 51 -6.95 14.60 -16.78
C GLU A 51 -7.79 15.90 -16.76
N ASN A 52 -9.01 15.86 -16.24
CA ASN A 52 -9.86 17.04 -16.09
C ASN A 52 -9.53 17.93 -14.89
N ILE A 53 -8.60 17.53 -14.04
CA ILE A 53 -8.15 18.32 -12.89
C ILE A 53 -7.10 19.34 -13.36
N LYS A 54 -7.16 20.55 -12.83
CA LYS A 54 -6.19 21.59 -13.12
C LYS A 54 -4.82 21.25 -12.55
N ASN A 55 -3.75 21.48 -13.31
CA ASN A 55 -2.38 21.31 -12.84
C ASN A 55 -2.12 22.08 -11.53
N GLY A 56 -1.54 21.39 -10.55
CA GLY A 56 -1.30 21.88 -9.20
C GLY A 56 -2.39 21.54 -8.19
N ASP A 57 -3.61 21.21 -8.64
CA ASP A 57 -4.70 20.77 -7.77
C ASP A 57 -4.56 19.29 -7.39
N TYR A 58 -5.45 18.83 -6.51
CA TYR A 58 -5.42 17.46 -6.00
C TYR A 58 -6.71 16.71 -6.35
N TYR A 59 -6.52 15.49 -6.84
CA TYR A 59 -7.58 14.48 -6.94
C TYR A 59 -7.68 13.72 -5.61
N PRO A 60 -8.83 13.75 -4.91
CA PRO A 60 -8.98 13.03 -3.65
C PRO A 60 -9.14 11.53 -3.91
N ILE A 61 -8.42 10.72 -3.12
CA ILE A 61 -8.61 9.28 -3.03
C ILE A 61 -9.47 9.04 -1.79
N ILE A 62 -10.72 8.69 -2.00
CA ILE A 62 -11.68 8.47 -0.92
C ILE A 62 -11.57 7.03 -0.43
N ALA A 63 -11.50 6.86 0.89
CA ALA A 63 -11.56 5.51 1.46
C ALA A 63 -12.94 4.89 1.22
N GLU A 64 -12.92 3.68 0.70
CA GLU A 64 -14.12 2.89 0.46
C GLU A 64 -14.33 1.85 1.56
N GLN A 65 -15.60 1.51 1.81
CA GLN A 65 -15.96 0.37 2.64
C GLN A 65 -16.19 -0.84 1.73
N ILE A 66 -15.23 -1.76 1.71
CA ILE A 66 -15.32 -2.97 0.90
C ILE A 66 -16.06 -4.06 1.67
N HIS A 67 -16.95 -4.72 0.99
CA HIS A 67 -17.66 -5.91 1.48
C HIS A 67 -17.14 -7.12 0.71
N PRO A 68 -16.37 -8.02 1.36
CA PRO A 68 -15.82 -9.20 0.68
C PRO A 68 -16.89 -10.02 -0.03
N ALA A 69 -16.59 -10.47 -1.23
CA ALA A 69 -17.49 -11.29 -2.02
C ALA A 69 -17.81 -12.63 -1.33
N LYS A 70 -18.96 -13.22 -1.64
CA LYS A 70 -19.24 -14.61 -1.20
C LYS A 70 -18.25 -15.55 -1.86
N ASN A 71 -17.42 -16.21 -1.06
CA ASN A 71 -16.41 -17.15 -1.54
C ASN A 71 -16.59 -18.52 -0.84
N LYS A 72 -16.99 -19.54 -1.60
CA LYS A 72 -17.17 -20.91 -1.09
C LYS A 72 -15.85 -21.56 -0.64
N ASN A 73 -14.73 -21.07 -1.14
CA ASN A 73 -13.40 -21.57 -0.83
C ASN A 73 -12.73 -20.76 0.31
N ARG A 74 -13.50 -19.91 1.02
CA ARG A 74 -12.96 -19.13 2.11
C ARG A 74 -12.48 -20.01 3.25
N PHE A 75 -11.26 -19.78 3.68
CA PHE A 75 -10.71 -20.39 4.88
C PHE A 75 -11.37 -19.78 6.13
N ASN A 76 -11.90 -20.63 7.01
CA ASN A 76 -12.65 -20.20 8.20
C ASN A 76 -11.83 -20.33 9.51
N GLY A 77 -10.55 -20.68 9.42
CA GLY A 77 -9.67 -20.81 10.56
C GLY A 77 -9.00 -19.49 10.96
N LYS A 78 -8.14 -19.55 11.96
CA LYS A 78 -7.28 -18.41 12.35
C LYS A 78 -6.28 -18.13 11.24
N THR A 79 -6.21 -16.89 10.80
CA THR A 79 -5.28 -16.43 9.78
C THR A 79 -4.21 -15.54 10.41
N TYR A 80 -2.98 -15.76 10.00
CA TYR A 80 -1.81 -14.98 10.40
C TYR A 80 -1.13 -14.40 9.16
N VAL A 81 -0.72 -13.14 9.24
CA VAL A 81 0.06 -12.49 8.20
C VAL A 81 1.45 -12.21 8.76
N ILE A 82 2.46 -12.78 8.12
CA ILE A 82 3.85 -12.63 8.55
C ILE A 82 4.46 -11.42 7.86
N VAL A 83 5.03 -10.51 8.64
CA VAL A 83 5.78 -9.34 8.19
C VAL A 83 7.21 -9.39 8.73
N GLY A 84 8.15 -8.86 8.00
CA GLY A 84 9.56 -8.77 8.40
C GLY A 84 10.13 -7.38 8.14
N MET A 85 11.39 -7.17 8.52
CA MET A 85 12.07 -5.87 8.38
C MET A 85 12.03 -5.31 6.95
N ASN A 86 12.12 -6.19 5.95
CA ASN A 86 12.12 -5.81 4.53
C ASN A 86 10.74 -5.90 3.86
N THR A 87 9.66 -6.12 4.62
CA THR A 87 8.30 -6.01 4.07
C THR A 87 8.06 -4.57 3.62
N PHE A 88 7.81 -4.38 2.31
CA PHE A 88 7.81 -3.05 1.70
C PHE A 88 6.69 -2.86 0.68
N SER A 89 6.39 -1.58 0.31
CA SER A 89 5.45 -1.21 -0.76
C SER A 89 4.09 -1.90 -0.61
N SER A 90 3.55 -2.52 -1.66
CA SER A 90 2.24 -3.18 -1.66
C SER A 90 2.10 -4.30 -0.62
N ALA A 91 3.20 -4.98 -0.26
CA ALA A 91 3.19 -5.98 0.82
C ALA A 91 2.99 -5.32 2.19
N LEU A 92 3.63 -4.16 2.43
CA LEU A 92 3.40 -3.37 3.63
C LEU A 92 1.97 -2.82 3.67
N MET A 93 1.48 -2.28 2.54
CA MET A 93 0.10 -1.80 2.43
C MET A 93 -0.92 -2.89 2.77
N PHE A 94 -0.71 -4.11 2.28
CA PHE A 94 -1.54 -5.25 2.63
C PHE A 94 -1.50 -5.56 4.14
N GLY A 95 -0.31 -5.64 4.75
CA GLY A 95 -0.16 -5.86 6.18
C GLY A 95 -0.86 -4.78 7.02
N VAL A 96 -0.73 -3.52 6.62
CA VAL A 96 -1.42 -2.38 7.27
C VAL A 96 -2.93 -2.47 7.09
N LEU A 97 -3.41 -2.81 5.89
CA LEU A 97 -4.84 -2.97 5.62
C LEU A 97 -5.46 -4.05 6.51
N VAL A 98 -4.78 -5.18 6.63
CA VAL A 98 -5.18 -6.30 7.49
C VAL A 98 -5.17 -5.90 8.97
N SER A 99 -4.12 -5.23 9.43
CA SER A 99 -3.96 -4.78 10.82
C SER A 99 -5.02 -3.75 11.23
N ASP A 100 -5.18 -2.69 10.43
CA ASP A 100 -6.09 -1.59 10.76
C ASP A 100 -7.55 -2.02 10.81
N ASN A 101 -7.91 -2.99 9.98
CA ASN A 101 -9.27 -3.54 9.92
C ASN A 101 -9.44 -4.81 10.78
N LYS A 102 -8.39 -5.27 11.47
CA LYS A 102 -8.41 -6.47 12.32
C LYS A 102 -8.95 -7.70 11.57
N LEU A 103 -8.45 -7.93 10.36
CA LEU A 103 -8.87 -9.04 9.49
C LEU A 103 -8.15 -10.34 9.82
N ALA A 104 -6.90 -10.25 10.28
CA ALA A 104 -6.06 -11.36 10.72
C ALA A 104 -5.05 -10.86 11.76
N THR A 105 -4.32 -11.78 12.37
CA THR A 105 -3.24 -11.47 13.32
C THR A 105 -1.94 -11.21 12.56
N ILE A 106 -1.29 -10.09 12.84
CA ILE A 106 0.02 -9.76 12.28
C ILE A 106 1.12 -10.34 13.18
N VAL A 107 2.06 -11.06 12.59
CA VAL A 107 3.17 -11.71 13.29
C VAL A 107 4.50 -11.31 12.64
N GLY A 108 5.54 -11.09 13.43
CA GLY A 108 6.90 -10.87 12.94
C GLY A 108 7.55 -9.60 13.45
N GLU A 109 8.25 -8.89 12.57
CA GLU A 109 9.05 -7.72 12.89
C GLU A 109 8.40 -6.44 12.37
N ILE A 110 8.76 -5.30 12.97
CA ILE A 110 8.35 -3.99 12.47
C ILE A 110 9.09 -3.71 11.16
N PRO A 111 8.39 -3.49 10.02
CA PRO A 111 9.06 -3.10 8.78
C PRO A 111 9.82 -1.77 8.94
N GLU A 112 11.09 -1.75 8.52
CA GLU A 112 11.96 -0.59 8.73
C GLU A 112 11.98 0.38 7.55
N ASN A 113 11.87 -0.14 6.32
CA ASN A 113 12.06 0.61 5.09
C ASN A 113 10.77 1.24 4.53
N GLY A 114 9.65 1.09 5.21
CA GLY A 114 8.37 1.58 4.76
C GLY A 114 7.51 2.15 5.88
N HIS A 115 6.59 3.03 5.49
CA HIS A 115 5.66 3.65 6.42
C HIS A 115 4.20 3.42 5.98
N PRO A 116 3.29 3.12 6.92
CA PRO A 116 1.86 2.98 6.62
C PRO A 116 1.25 4.19 5.91
N ASN A 117 1.58 5.40 6.36
CA ASN A 117 1.28 6.64 5.62
C ASN A 117 2.53 7.04 4.85
N HIS A 118 2.41 7.15 3.54
CA HIS A 118 3.57 7.38 2.66
C HIS A 118 3.16 8.11 1.37
N PHE A 119 4.18 8.49 0.60
CA PHE A 119 4.00 8.94 -0.78
C PHE A 119 4.45 7.82 -1.71
N GLY A 120 3.68 7.59 -2.76
CA GLY A 120 3.95 6.58 -3.76
C GLY A 120 3.65 7.06 -5.18
N GLU A 121 3.61 6.14 -6.14
CA GLU A 121 3.48 6.43 -7.57
C GLU A 121 4.57 7.42 -8.00
N LEU A 122 5.75 6.86 -8.23
CA LEU A 122 6.95 7.66 -8.44
C LEU A 122 7.01 8.20 -9.87
N ILE A 123 7.39 9.46 -9.99
CA ILE A 123 7.84 10.08 -11.24
C ILE A 123 9.34 10.35 -11.14
N ILE A 124 10.03 10.18 -12.25
CA ILE A 124 11.48 10.34 -12.33
C ILE A 124 11.79 11.60 -13.10
N PHE A 125 12.52 12.50 -12.48
CA PHE A 125 13.13 13.66 -13.13
C PHE A 125 14.62 13.46 -13.33
N LYS A 126 15.09 13.84 -14.51
CA LYS A 126 16.51 13.82 -14.84
C LYS A 126 16.99 15.22 -15.18
N THR A 127 18.01 15.69 -14.48
CA THR A 127 18.59 16.98 -14.76
C THR A 127 19.25 17.00 -16.16
N PRO A 128 19.08 18.08 -16.94
CA PRO A 128 19.52 18.09 -18.34
C PRO A 128 21.06 18.04 -18.47
N ASN A 129 21.80 18.64 -17.55
CA ASN A 129 23.25 18.74 -17.62
C ASN A 129 23.97 17.60 -16.88
N THR A 130 23.70 17.43 -15.59
CA THR A 130 24.38 16.46 -14.74
C THR A 130 23.83 15.04 -14.84
N LYS A 131 22.65 14.87 -15.47
CA LYS A 131 21.92 13.57 -15.60
C LYS A 131 21.58 12.93 -14.26
N LEU A 132 21.57 13.70 -13.17
CA LEU A 132 21.10 13.23 -11.88
C LEU A 132 19.61 12.93 -11.94
N GLU A 133 19.22 11.82 -11.35
CA GLU A 133 17.82 11.40 -11.27
C GLU A 133 17.24 11.71 -9.88
N PHE A 134 16.02 12.25 -9.88
CA PHE A 134 15.24 12.53 -8.69
C PHE A 134 13.89 11.81 -8.79
N TRP A 135 13.50 11.14 -7.73
CA TRP A 135 12.30 10.35 -7.65
C TRP A 135 11.32 11.00 -6.69
N PHE A 136 10.10 11.29 -7.16
CA PHE A 136 9.07 11.95 -6.37
C PHE A 136 7.80 11.12 -6.35
N GLY A 137 7.22 10.93 -5.16
CA GLY A 137 5.89 10.36 -5.01
C GLY A 137 4.82 11.42 -5.29
N VAL A 138 3.88 11.13 -6.18
CA VAL A 138 2.79 12.04 -6.57
C VAL A 138 1.47 11.72 -5.87
N LYS A 139 1.33 10.52 -5.27
CA LYS A 139 0.19 10.12 -4.46
C LYS A 139 0.55 10.10 -2.97
N GLU A 140 -0.24 10.78 -2.16
CA GLU A 140 -0.25 10.59 -0.71
C GLU A 140 -1.19 9.43 -0.38
N TRP A 141 -0.68 8.45 0.37
CA TRP A 141 -1.44 7.33 0.89
C TRP A 141 -1.58 7.45 2.39
N ILE A 142 -2.82 7.42 2.88
CA ILE A 142 -3.16 7.46 4.30
C ILE A 142 -3.85 6.14 4.64
N ARG A 143 -3.32 5.44 5.62
CA ARG A 143 -3.82 4.14 6.09
C ARG A 143 -5.28 4.21 6.56
N PRO A 144 -6.03 3.10 6.58
CA PRO A 144 -7.42 3.06 7.03
C PRO A 144 -7.68 3.66 8.41
N ALA A 145 -6.76 3.46 9.36
CA ALA A 145 -6.84 4.04 10.71
C ALA A 145 -6.49 5.53 10.78
N GLY A 146 -6.09 6.16 9.66
CA GLY A 146 -5.73 7.57 9.59
C GLY A 146 -4.27 7.87 9.94
N LYS A 147 -3.99 9.15 10.24
CA LYS A 147 -2.62 9.58 10.61
C LYS A 147 -2.39 9.32 12.10
N ILE A 148 -1.80 8.18 12.44
CA ILE A 148 -1.43 7.81 13.82
C ILE A 148 0.08 7.86 14.02
N VAL A 149 0.50 8.06 15.27
CA VAL A 149 1.90 8.13 15.68
C VAL A 149 2.17 7.02 16.70
N PRO A 150 3.24 6.24 16.55
CA PRO A 150 4.21 6.25 15.44
C PRO A 150 3.62 5.73 14.13
N ASN A 151 4.11 6.24 12.99
CA ASN A 151 3.70 5.80 11.65
C ASN A 151 4.40 4.48 11.28
N LYS A 152 4.04 3.41 11.98
CA LYS A 152 4.62 2.07 11.84
C LYS A 152 3.53 1.00 11.78
N LEU A 153 3.83 -0.11 11.14
CA LEU A 153 3.06 -1.36 11.29
C LEU A 153 3.69 -2.15 12.43
N VAL A 154 2.99 -2.19 13.57
CA VAL A 154 3.45 -2.95 14.73
C VAL A 154 2.75 -4.30 14.72
N PRO A 155 3.47 -5.43 14.70
CA PRO A 155 2.88 -6.76 14.79
C PRO A 155 2.12 -6.97 16.11
N ASP A 156 1.02 -7.73 16.05
CA ASP A 156 0.28 -8.18 17.24
C ASP A 156 1.11 -9.17 18.06
N ILE A 157 1.92 -9.99 17.35
CA ILE A 157 2.87 -10.94 17.95
C ILE A 157 4.25 -10.62 17.41
N ALA A 158 5.09 -10.03 18.24
CA ALA A 158 6.49 -9.77 17.88
C ALA A 158 7.25 -11.10 17.81
N PHE A 159 7.93 -11.34 16.71
CA PHE A 159 8.77 -12.50 16.50
C PHE A 159 9.95 -12.08 15.62
N GLN A 160 11.17 -12.31 16.12
CA GLN A 160 12.38 -12.02 15.37
C GLN A 160 13.00 -13.34 14.90
N LEU A 161 13.27 -13.40 13.59
CA LEU A 161 14.03 -14.51 13.02
C LEU A 161 15.46 -14.44 13.52
N GLY A 162 15.93 -15.52 14.11
CA GLY A 162 17.34 -15.67 14.42
C GLY A 162 18.15 -15.91 13.12
N PRO A 163 19.46 -15.65 13.15
CA PRO A 163 20.32 -15.80 11.96
C PRO A 163 20.38 -17.24 11.40
N PHE A 164 19.88 -18.21 12.13
CA PHE A 164 19.85 -19.64 11.75
C PHE A 164 18.43 -20.18 11.56
N ASP A 165 17.39 -19.35 11.69
CA ASP A 165 16.01 -19.78 11.46
C ASP A 165 15.72 -19.78 9.96
N ASN A 166 15.74 -20.96 9.34
CA ASN A 166 15.27 -21.16 7.97
C ASN A 166 13.74 -21.37 8.01
N ILE A 167 13.01 -20.48 7.37
CA ILE A 167 11.58 -20.65 7.08
C ILE A 167 11.42 -21.18 5.65
#